data_2cfed7d7b2a8a11e2ea79a5654b3c282
#
_entry.id   2cfed7d7b2a8a11e2ea79a5654b3c282
#
_cell.length_a   1.000
_cell.length_b   1.000
_cell.length_c   1.000
_cell.angle_alpha   90.00
_cell.angle_beta   90.00
_cell.angle_gamma   90.00
#
_symmetry.space_group_name_H-M   'P 1'
#
loop_
_entity.id
_entity.type
_entity.pdbx_description
1 polymer ?
#
loop_
_entity_poly.entity_id
_entity_poly.type
_entity_poly.pdbx_seq_one_letter_code
_entity_poly.pdbx_strand_id
1 'polypeptide(L)'
;SLHDALPICTREALNIPSGERYELCRSVHAEANAIISAARSEALGATLYMACVEPDTGALIPGSTSCSMCRRLIINAGIERVVIRDTRTEYRVVEVADWVREDDSLPRSL
;
A
#
# COMPACT_ATOMS: atom_id res chain seq x y z
N SER A 1 15.63 -15.20 10.30
CA SER A 1 15.16 -13.86 10.61
C SER A 1 13.98 -13.94 11.57
N LEU A 2 13.60 -12.81 12.14
CA LEU A 2 12.42 -12.75 13.00
C LEU A 2 11.14 -13.14 12.25
N HIS A 3 11.09 -12.88 10.96
CA HIS A 3 9.94 -13.23 10.15
C HIS A 3 9.74 -14.74 10.03
N ASP A 4 10.82 -15.51 10.08
CA ASP A 4 10.74 -16.97 10.01
C ASP A 4 10.31 -17.58 11.34
N ALA A 5 10.55 -16.89 12.46
CA ALA A 5 10.30 -17.39 13.80
C ALA A 5 8.92 -17.01 14.36
N LEU A 6 8.26 -15.98 13.80
CA LEU A 6 7.02 -15.44 14.34
C LEU A 6 5.90 -15.48 13.27
N PRO A 7 4.63 -15.65 13.70
CA PRO A 7 3.51 -15.46 12.79
C PRO A 7 3.56 -14.04 12.24
N ILE A 8 3.68 -13.91 10.93
CA ILE A 8 3.75 -12.60 10.29
C ILE A 8 2.39 -11.92 10.34
N CYS A 9 1.33 -12.68 10.10
CA CYS A 9 -0.01 -12.11 9.99
C CYS A 9 -1.04 -12.94 10.73
N THR A 10 -1.60 -12.39 11.79
CA THR A 10 -2.68 -13.02 12.55
C THR A 10 -3.92 -13.20 11.67
N ARG A 11 -4.14 -12.31 10.70
CA ARG A 11 -5.27 -12.42 9.76
C ARG A 11 -5.20 -13.72 8.97
N GLU A 12 -4.02 -14.11 8.51
CA GLU A 12 -3.85 -15.38 7.79
C GLU A 12 -4.14 -16.57 8.69
N ALA A 13 -3.69 -16.53 9.93
CA ALA A 13 -3.95 -17.59 10.90
C ALA A 13 -5.45 -17.75 11.21
N LEU A 14 -6.22 -16.65 11.15
CA LEU A 14 -7.66 -16.65 11.40
C LEU A 14 -8.48 -16.74 10.11
N ASN A 15 -7.84 -16.91 8.95
CA ASN A 15 -8.52 -16.98 7.64
C ASN A 15 -9.41 -15.78 7.34
N ILE A 16 -8.98 -14.58 7.74
CA ILE A 16 -9.73 -13.36 7.49
C ILE A 16 -9.56 -12.94 6.03
N PRO A 17 -10.68 -12.63 5.33
CA PRO A 17 -10.60 -12.21 3.93
C PRO A 17 -9.73 -10.99 3.70
N SER A 18 -9.17 -10.89 2.49
CA SER A 18 -8.41 -9.72 2.08
C SER A 18 -9.25 -8.45 2.21
N GLY A 19 -8.66 -7.38 2.70
CA GLY A 19 -9.34 -6.11 2.88
C GLY A 19 -9.97 -5.91 4.25
N GLU A 20 -9.97 -6.94 5.11
CA GLU A 20 -10.59 -6.90 6.43
C GLU A 20 -9.58 -7.09 7.55
N ARG A 21 -9.82 -6.45 8.67
CA ARG A 21 -9.09 -6.65 9.93
C ARG A 21 -7.57 -6.53 9.77
N TYR A 22 -7.11 -5.52 9.06
CA TYR A 22 -5.66 -5.30 8.86
C TYR A 22 -4.91 -5.02 10.16
N GLU A 23 -5.59 -4.61 11.22
CA GLU A 23 -4.97 -4.39 12.53
C GLU A 23 -4.44 -5.68 13.15
N LEU A 24 -4.86 -6.84 12.66
CA LEU A 24 -4.36 -8.13 13.12
C LEU A 24 -3.09 -8.57 12.40
N CYS A 25 -2.64 -7.82 11.39
CA CYS A 25 -1.46 -8.14 10.64
C CYS A 25 -0.24 -7.46 11.27
N ARG A 26 0.78 -8.25 11.60
CA ARG A 26 2.05 -7.74 12.15
C ARG A 26 2.99 -7.25 11.07
N SER A 27 2.74 -7.62 9.82
CA SER A 27 3.55 -7.15 8.71
C SER A 27 3.28 -5.68 8.45
N VAL A 28 4.33 -4.96 8.11
CA VAL A 28 4.20 -3.59 7.62
C VAL A 28 4.13 -3.66 6.11
N HIS A 29 3.10 -3.06 5.51
CA HIS A 29 2.95 -3.05 4.07
C HIS A 29 4.12 -2.32 3.41
N ALA A 30 4.46 -2.70 2.17
CA ALA A 30 5.64 -2.18 1.48
C ALA A 30 5.61 -0.65 1.38
N GLU A 31 4.44 -0.08 1.10
CA GLU A 31 4.27 1.38 1.01
C GLU A 31 4.60 2.05 2.34
N ALA A 32 4.10 1.48 3.43
CA ALA A 32 4.37 2.00 4.77
C ALA A 32 5.85 1.90 5.13
N ASN A 33 6.49 0.77 4.79
CA ASN A 33 7.91 0.61 4.99
C ASN A 33 8.74 1.65 4.24
N ALA A 34 8.38 1.92 3.00
CA ALA A 34 9.07 2.92 2.20
C ALA A 34 8.96 4.31 2.84
N ILE A 35 7.77 4.66 3.31
CA ILE A 35 7.51 5.95 3.95
C ILE A 35 8.27 6.08 5.28
N ILE A 36 8.25 5.03 6.09
CA ILE A 36 8.97 5.01 7.37
C ILE A 36 10.46 5.20 7.16
N SER A 37 11.01 4.60 6.10
CA SER A 37 12.44 4.65 5.82
C SER A 37 12.89 5.94 5.15
N ALA A 38 11.98 6.71 4.58
CA ALA A 38 12.31 7.97 3.90
C ALA A 38 12.26 9.14 4.87
N ALA A 39 13.11 10.14 4.63
CA ALA A 39 12.97 11.40 5.32
C ALA A 39 11.74 12.14 4.81
N ARG A 40 11.07 12.92 5.68
CA ARG A 40 9.89 13.68 5.26
C ARG A 40 10.20 14.62 4.09
N SER A 41 11.36 15.25 4.12
CA SER A 41 11.77 16.14 3.01
C SER A 41 11.91 15.42 1.68
N GLU A 42 12.22 14.13 1.71
CA GLU A 42 12.32 13.29 0.52
C GLU A 42 10.97 12.81 0.04
N ALA A 43 10.03 12.60 0.96
CA ALA A 43 8.68 12.12 0.63
C ALA A 43 7.80 13.21 0.05
N LEU A 44 7.97 14.46 0.49
CA LEU A 44 7.15 15.58 0.02
C LEU A 44 7.33 15.79 -1.49
N GLY A 45 6.25 15.70 -2.25
CA GLY A 45 6.27 15.85 -3.71
C GLY A 45 6.85 14.68 -4.47
N ALA A 46 7.17 13.58 -3.78
CA ALA A 46 7.82 12.42 -4.39
C ALA A 46 6.86 11.58 -5.22
N THR A 47 7.43 10.67 -5.99
CA THR A 47 6.71 9.62 -6.71
C THR A 47 7.02 8.28 -6.05
N LEU A 48 5.98 7.53 -5.69
CA LEU A 48 6.11 6.18 -5.16
C LEU A 48 5.90 5.17 -6.29
N TYR A 49 6.85 4.27 -6.46
CA TYR A 49 6.75 3.18 -7.44
C TYR A 49 6.41 1.89 -6.71
N MET A 50 5.39 1.18 -7.19
CA MET A 50 5.01 -0.08 -6.58
C MET A 50 4.65 -1.15 -7.61
N ALA A 51 4.82 -2.40 -7.19
CA ALA A 51 4.40 -3.56 -7.96
C ALA A 51 3.94 -4.64 -6.99
N CYS A 52 2.88 -5.35 -7.34
CA CYS A 52 2.42 -6.52 -6.60
C CYS A 52 2.72 -7.77 -7.40
N VAL A 53 3.27 -8.78 -6.74
CA VAL A 53 3.62 -10.04 -7.38
C VAL A 53 3.06 -11.21 -6.57
N GLU A 54 2.78 -12.31 -7.30
CA GLU A 54 2.45 -13.58 -6.66
C GLU A 54 3.69 -14.12 -5.97
N PRO A 55 3.63 -14.50 -4.68
CA PRO A 55 4.80 -14.98 -3.97
C PRO A 55 5.41 -16.25 -4.58
N ASP A 56 4.57 -17.13 -5.12
CA ASP A 56 5.01 -18.44 -5.63
C ASP A 56 5.67 -18.36 -7.00
N THR A 57 5.19 -17.46 -7.85
CA THR A 57 5.62 -17.39 -9.25
C THR A 57 6.39 -16.15 -9.61
N GLY A 58 6.30 -15.09 -8.78
CA GLY A 58 6.87 -13.77 -9.08
C GLY A 58 6.13 -13.04 -10.19
N ALA A 59 4.97 -13.54 -10.63
CA ALA A 59 4.20 -12.90 -11.67
C ALA A 59 3.52 -11.62 -11.16
N LEU A 60 3.52 -10.59 -11.98
CA LEU A 60 2.83 -9.33 -11.64
C LEU A 60 1.32 -9.53 -11.57
N ILE A 61 0.69 -8.86 -10.61
CA ILE A 61 -0.77 -8.86 -10.43
C ILE A 61 -1.32 -7.56 -10.99
N PRO A 62 -1.99 -7.58 -12.15
CA PRO A 62 -2.57 -6.37 -12.72
C PRO A 62 -3.72 -5.83 -11.87
N GLY A 63 -3.94 -4.52 -11.92
CA GLY A 63 -5.05 -3.88 -11.23
C GLY A 63 -4.85 -3.69 -9.74
N SER A 64 -3.66 -4.00 -9.21
CA SER A 64 -3.38 -3.81 -7.80
C SER A 64 -3.33 -2.33 -7.41
N THR A 65 -3.57 -2.04 -6.14
CA THR A 65 -3.52 -0.69 -5.62
C THR A 65 -3.26 -0.76 -4.11
N SER A 66 -3.01 0.38 -3.50
CA SER A 66 -2.84 0.45 -2.05
C SER A 66 -4.18 0.34 -1.33
N CYS A 67 -4.18 -0.32 -0.16
CA CYS A 67 -5.35 -0.35 0.70
C CYS A 67 -5.61 1.05 1.28
N SER A 68 -6.80 1.27 1.84
CA SER A 68 -7.18 2.58 2.38
C SER A 68 -6.24 3.06 3.49
N MET A 69 -5.71 2.15 4.30
CA MET A 69 -4.75 2.50 5.35
C MET A 69 -3.45 3.05 4.74
N CYS A 70 -2.90 2.36 3.72
CA CYS A 70 -1.69 2.82 3.06
C CYS A 70 -1.92 4.09 2.25
N ARG A 71 -3.10 4.26 1.64
CA ARG A 71 -3.44 5.50 0.94
C ARG A 71 -3.38 6.69 1.89
N ARG A 72 -3.87 6.56 3.12
CA ARG A 72 -3.80 7.62 4.12
C ARG A 72 -2.36 7.97 4.46
N LEU A 73 -1.50 6.95 4.60
CA LEU A 73 -0.08 7.18 4.86
C LEU A 73 0.58 7.91 3.70
N ILE A 74 0.29 7.52 2.46
CA ILE A 74 0.82 8.13 1.26
C ILE A 74 0.39 9.60 1.15
N ILE A 75 -0.90 9.86 1.39
CA ILE A 75 -1.45 11.22 1.38
C ILE A 75 -0.74 12.09 2.43
N ASN A 76 -0.63 11.59 3.66
CA ASN A 76 -0.06 12.37 4.76
C ASN A 76 1.45 12.54 4.65
N ALA A 77 2.14 11.64 3.95
CA ALA A 77 3.57 11.79 3.68
C ALA A 77 3.85 12.87 2.63
N GLY A 78 2.82 13.34 1.91
CA GLY A 78 2.98 14.38 0.90
C GLY A 78 3.45 13.84 -0.45
N ILE A 79 3.34 12.55 -0.68
CA ILE A 79 3.67 11.93 -1.97
C ILE A 79 2.67 12.42 -3.01
N GLU A 80 3.17 12.84 -4.16
CA GLU A 80 2.35 13.46 -5.20
C GLU A 80 1.68 12.45 -6.11
N ARG A 81 2.40 11.40 -6.48
CA ARG A 81 1.86 10.38 -7.39
C ARG A 81 2.39 8.99 -7.07
N VAL A 82 1.62 7.98 -7.50
CA VAL A 82 2.00 6.58 -7.37
C VAL A 82 2.00 5.96 -8.75
N VAL A 83 3.10 5.30 -9.10
CA VAL A 83 3.22 4.56 -10.36
C VAL A 83 3.09 3.08 -10.03
N ILE A 84 2.08 2.42 -10.57
CA ILE A 84 1.77 1.02 -10.29
C ILE A 84 2.04 0.19 -11.55
N ARG A 85 2.93 -0.79 -11.44
CA ARG A 85 3.25 -1.69 -12.55
C ARG A 85 2.20 -2.78 -12.63
N ASP A 86 1.48 -2.85 -13.73
CA ASP A 86 0.48 -3.89 -13.97
C ASP A 86 1.05 -5.10 -14.71
N THR A 87 1.88 -4.85 -15.73
CA THR A 87 2.55 -5.88 -16.51
C THR A 87 3.99 -5.44 -16.76
N ARG A 88 4.75 -6.27 -17.48
CA ARG A 88 6.13 -5.90 -17.82
C ARG A 88 6.23 -4.62 -18.66
N THR A 89 5.18 -4.32 -19.43
CA THR A 89 5.17 -3.20 -20.37
C THR A 89 4.16 -2.12 -20.02
N GLU A 90 3.26 -2.39 -19.06
CA GLU A 90 2.17 -1.49 -18.73
C GLU A 90 2.22 -1.05 -17.28
N TYR A 91 1.93 0.22 -17.04
CA TYR A 91 1.84 0.79 -15.72
C TYR A 91 0.74 1.86 -15.69
N ARG A 92 0.27 2.16 -14.49
CA ARG A 92 -0.70 3.24 -14.26
C ARG A 92 -0.05 4.31 -13.41
N VAL A 93 -0.37 5.56 -13.71
CA VAL A 93 0.03 6.70 -12.89
C VAL A 93 -1.20 7.20 -12.14
N VAL A 94 -1.14 7.19 -10.81
CA VAL A 94 -2.22 7.67 -9.96
C VAL A 94 -1.78 8.98 -9.33
N GLU A 95 -2.56 10.03 -9.53
CA GLU A 95 -2.34 11.28 -8.83
C GLU A 95 -2.97 11.17 -7.44
N VAL A 96 -2.16 11.40 -6.41
CA VAL A 96 -2.63 11.25 -5.02
C VAL A 96 -3.76 12.24 -4.70
N ALA A 97 -3.78 13.39 -5.37
CA ALA A 97 -4.89 14.33 -5.23
C ALA A 97 -6.24 13.72 -5.59
N ASP A 98 -6.28 12.76 -6.52
CA ASP A 98 -7.51 12.06 -6.87
C ASP A 98 -7.98 11.19 -5.71
N TRP A 99 -7.07 10.54 -5.00
CA TRP A 99 -7.42 9.76 -3.81
C TRP A 99 -8.02 10.64 -2.72
N VAL A 100 -7.51 11.86 -2.55
CA VAL A 100 -8.07 12.78 -1.57
C VAL A 100 -9.51 13.13 -1.91
N ARG A 101 -9.80 13.39 -3.19
CA ARG A 101 -11.16 13.71 -3.63
C ARG A 101 -12.11 12.53 -3.52
N GLU A 102 -11.61 11.30 -3.72
CA GLU A 102 -12.39 10.08 -3.74
C GLU A 102 -12.42 9.36 -2.39
N ASP A 103 -11.77 9.89 -1.37
CA ASP A 103 -11.71 9.26 -0.06
C ASP A 103 -13.08 9.27 0.59
N ASP A 104 -13.68 8.08 0.71
CA ASP A 104 -14.96 7.86 1.37
C ASP A 104 -14.79 7.11 2.70
N SER A 105 -13.57 7.06 3.21
CA SER A 105 -13.28 6.37 4.47
C SER A 105 -13.94 7.03 5.69
N LEU A 106 -14.37 8.27 5.55
CA LEU A 106 -15.11 9.00 6.57
C LEU A 106 -16.50 9.39 6.02
N PRO A 107 -17.52 9.46 6.89
CA PRO A 107 -18.83 9.93 6.46
C PRO A 107 -18.77 11.34 5.90
N ARG A 108 -19.43 11.56 4.77
CA ARG A 108 -19.43 12.88 4.13
C ARG A 108 -20.21 13.94 4.89
N SER A 109 -21.02 13.50 5.84
CA SER A 109 -21.85 14.39 6.66
C SER A 109 -21.11 14.96 7.86
N LEU A 110 -19.84 14.66 8.02
CA LEU A 110 -19.03 15.27 9.06
C LEU A 110 -18.51 16.69 8.63
#